data_af67769b4b37db678a5a85cec3478045
#
_entry.id   af67769b4b37db678a5a85cec3478045
#
_cell.length_a   1.000
_cell.length_b   1.000
_cell.length_c   1.000
_cell.angle_alpha   90.00
_cell.angle_beta   90.00
_cell.angle_gamma   90.00
#
_symmetry.space_group_name_H-M   'P 1'
#
loop_
_entity.id
_entity.type
_entity.pdbx_description
1 polymer ?
#
loop_
_entity_poly.entity_id
_entity_poly.type
_entity_poly.pdbx_seq_one_letter_code
_entity_poly.pdbx_strand_id
1 'polypeptide(L)'
;EKDFKLALMDYYRNELTVNQIHVIAKLYKEFGTKDINAHTFPIAINYKFSYGNTWGANRGWGGRRSHEGTDIYANYGTPVLSASYGIVEVMGWNEFGGWRIGIRDNHNSYHYYAHLESFEKGLREGSIVKTGQVIGYVGSTGYGKEGTSGKFPPHLHYGIYKFNGRTEWAFNPYPALLQWEKEAKNKKVESMLGEIS
;
A
#
# COMPACT_ATOMS: atom_id res chain seq x y z
N GLU A 1 -8.07 22.28 -11.57
CA GLU A 1 -8.23 21.03 -10.80
C GLU A 1 -9.21 21.23 -9.63
N LYS A 2 -9.07 22.29 -8.84
CA LYS A 2 -9.98 22.65 -7.74
C LYS A 2 -11.41 22.91 -8.22
N ASP A 3 -11.55 23.65 -9.32
CA ASP A 3 -12.86 23.97 -9.92
C ASP A 3 -13.57 22.73 -10.47
N PHE A 4 -12.83 21.79 -11.04
CA PHE A 4 -13.37 20.51 -11.51
C PHE A 4 -13.91 19.65 -10.34
N LYS A 5 -13.16 19.58 -9.24
CA LYS A 5 -13.60 18.84 -8.03
C LYS A 5 -14.85 19.48 -7.42
N LEU A 6 -14.91 20.81 -7.37
CA LEU A 6 -16.10 21.54 -6.89
C LEU A 6 -17.32 21.28 -7.77
N ALA A 7 -17.20 21.33 -9.10
CA ALA A 7 -18.28 21.03 -10.02
C ALA A 7 -18.80 19.58 -9.87
N LEU A 8 -17.89 18.63 -9.66
CA LEU A 8 -18.27 17.23 -9.37
C LEU A 8 -19.01 17.09 -8.03
N MET A 9 -18.60 17.85 -7.01
CA MET A 9 -19.29 17.86 -5.69
C MET A 9 -20.68 18.44 -5.81
N ASP A 10 -20.86 19.51 -6.57
CA ASP A 10 -22.18 20.11 -6.82
C ASP A 10 -23.13 19.13 -7.52
N TYR A 11 -22.60 18.33 -8.45
CA TYR A 11 -23.38 17.34 -9.20
C TYR A 11 -23.67 16.07 -8.41
N TYR A 12 -22.65 15.42 -7.87
CA TYR A 12 -22.79 14.12 -7.20
C TYR A 12 -23.18 14.22 -5.75
N ARG A 13 -22.87 15.32 -5.07
CA ARG A 13 -23.07 15.55 -3.62
C ARG A 13 -22.58 14.39 -2.75
N ASN A 14 -21.51 13.72 -3.22
CA ASN A 14 -20.93 12.53 -2.61
C ASN A 14 -19.42 12.56 -2.76
N GLU A 15 -18.73 12.86 -1.66
CA GLU A 15 -17.28 13.02 -1.62
C GLU A 15 -16.54 11.74 -2.06
N LEU A 16 -17.06 10.57 -1.70
CA LEU A 16 -16.50 9.27 -2.10
C LEU A 16 -16.45 9.16 -3.62
N THR A 17 -17.58 9.40 -4.30
CA THR A 17 -17.68 9.36 -5.76
C THR A 17 -16.75 10.37 -6.40
N VAL A 18 -16.69 11.58 -5.89
CA VAL A 18 -15.81 12.65 -6.42
C VAL A 18 -14.34 12.29 -6.26
N ASN A 19 -13.92 11.77 -5.11
CA ASN A 19 -12.54 11.33 -4.88
C ASN A 19 -12.19 10.17 -5.80
N GLN A 20 -13.07 9.20 -5.97
CA GLN A 20 -12.88 8.06 -6.86
C GLN A 20 -12.72 8.50 -8.33
N ILE A 21 -13.58 9.38 -8.83
CA ILE A 21 -13.47 9.96 -10.17
C ILE A 21 -12.14 10.71 -10.33
N HIS A 22 -11.74 11.47 -9.33
CA HIS A 22 -10.49 12.21 -9.36
C HIS A 22 -9.27 11.29 -9.44
N VAL A 23 -9.22 10.23 -8.64
CA VAL A 23 -8.15 9.22 -8.70
C VAL A 23 -8.13 8.56 -10.07
N ILE A 24 -9.27 8.09 -10.57
CA ILE A 24 -9.39 7.46 -11.89
C ILE A 24 -8.89 8.40 -12.99
N ALA A 25 -9.35 9.66 -12.98
CA ALA A 25 -8.95 10.64 -13.99
C ALA A 25 -7.43 10.90 -13.99
N LYS A 26 -6.81 10.99 -12.81
CA LYS A 26 -5.35 11.13 -12.69
C LYS A 26 -4.61 9.90 -13.20
N LEU A 27 -5.05 8.70 -12.85
CA LEU A 27 -4.43 7.45 -13.29
C LEU A 27 -4.54 7.30 -14.82
N TYR A 28 -5.70 7.57 -15.40
CA TYR A 28 -5.87 7.53 -16.87
C TYR A 28 -5.03 8.58 -17.59
N LYS A 29 -4.91 9.78 -17.03
CA LYS A 29 -4.05 10.83 -17.59
C LYS A 29 -2.59 10.44 -17.62
N GLU A 30 -2.12 9.76 -16.57
CA GLU A 30 -0.72 9.36 -16.40
C GLU A 30 -0.36 8.10 -17.18
N PHE A 31 -1.23 7.08 -17.11
CA PHE A 31 -0.92 5.74 -17.61
C PHE A 31 -1.71 5.33 -18.88
N GLY A 32 -2.64 6.16 -19.34
CA GLY A 32 -3.49 5.87 -20.49
C GLY A 32 -4.50 4.76 -20.21
N THR A 33 -4.70 3.87 -21.18
CA THR A 33 -5.67 2.75 -21.12
C THR A 33 -5.13 1.49 -20.45
N LYS A 34 -4.06 1.58 -19.68
CA LYS A 34 -3.52 0.43 -18.94
C LYS A 34 -4.51 -0.05 -17.87
N ASP A 35 -4.42 -1.33 -17.55
CA ASP A 35 -5.25 -1.92 -16.50
C ASP A 35 -4.88 -1.35 -15.12
N ILE A 36 -5.59 -0.27 -14.74
CA ILE A 36 -5.44 0.39 -13.45
C ILE A 36 -6.01 -0.42 -12.27
N ASN A 37 -6.62 -1.57 -12.55
CA ASN A 37 -7.14 -2.49 -11.53
C ASN A 37 -6.11 -3.58 -11.16
N ALA A 38 -4.99 -3.64 -11.87
CA ALA A 38 -3.95 -4.62 -11.60
C ALA A 38 -3.37 -4.45 -10.19
N HIS A 39 -3.18 -5.57 -9.50
CA HIS A 39 -2.53 -5.63 -8.19
C HIS A 39 -1.28 -6.50 -8.25
N THR A 40 -0.41 -6.35 -7.24
CA THR A 40 0.76 -7.22 -7.04
C THR A 40 1.11 -7.37 -5.56
N PHE A 41 1.91 -8.38 -5.26
CA PHE A 41 2.45 -8.60 -3.92
C PHE A 41 3.38 -7.44 -3.53
N PRO A 42 3.26 -6.87 -2.31
CA PRO A 42 3.95 -5.63 -1.93
C PRO A 42 5.44 -5.78 -1.61
N ILE A 43 6.01 -6.98 -1.72
CA ILE A 43 7.45 -7.23 -1.64
C ILE A 43 7.90 -7.85 -2.96
N ALA A 44 9.04 -7.40 -3.49
CA ALA A 44 9.60 -7.95 -4.70
C ALA A 44 9.94 -9.44 -4.53
N ILE A 45 9.34 -10.32 -5.35
CA ILE A 45 9.35 -11.78 -5.18
C ILE A 45 10.71 -12.46 -5.39
N ASN A 46 11.72 -11.72 -5.83
CA ASN A 46 13.11 -12.18 -5.91
C ASN A 46 13.88 -12.02 -4.58
N TYR A 47 13.27 -11.41 -3.58
CA TYR A 47 13.82 -11.31 -2.23
C TYR A 47 13.25 -12.41 -1.31
N LYS A 48 13.97 -12.72 -0.25
CA LYS A 48 13.50 -13.65 0.78
C LYS A 48 12.49 -12.95 1.69
N PHE A 49 11.33 -13.54 1.85
CA PHE A 49 10.29 -13.08 2.76
C PHE A 49 9.52 -14.26 3.36
N SER A 50 8.79 -13.99 4.44
CA SER A 50 7.84 -14.93 5.04
C SER A 50 6.69 -14.18 5.69
N TYR A 51 5.50 -14.73 5.64
CA TYR A 51 4.32 -14.18 6.30
C TYR A 51 3.30 -15.28 6.60
N GLY A 52 2.36 -14.96 7.48
CA GLY A 52 1.22 -15.79 7.81
C GLY A 52 0.00 -14.92 8.08
N ASN A 53 -1.13 -15.54 8.38
CA ASN A 53 -2.31 -14.80 8.76
C ASN A 53 -2.16 -14.23 10.17
N THR A 54 -1.72 -12.99 10.27
CA THR A 54 -1.59 -12.24 11.54
C THR A 54 -2.77 -11.29 11.80
N TRP A 55 -3.79 -11.32 10.95
CA TRP A 55 -5.01 -10.53 11.10
C TRP A 55 -5.72 -10.83 12.42
N GLY A 56 -6.12 -9.80 13.13
CA GLY A 56 -6.82 -9.94 14.40
C GLY A 56 -5.94 -10.34 15.59
N ALA A 57 -4.65 -10.61 15.39
CA ALA A 57 -3.75 -10.94 16.49
C ALA A 57 -3.68 -9.79 17.51
N ASN A 58 -3.60 -10.15 18.81
CA ASN A 58 -3.50 -9.16 19.87
C ASN A 58 -2.20 -8.37 19.80
N ARG A 59 -2.29 -7.05 19.92
CA ARG A 59 -1.16 -6.13 20.03
C ARG A 59 -1.20 -5.46 21.41
N GLY A 60 -0.08 -5.48 22.13
CA GLY A 60 0.00 -4.95 23.51
C GLY A 60 0.61 -3.57 23.62
N TRP A 61 1.48 -3.16 22.69
CA TRP A 61 2.13 -1.85 22.76
C TRP A 61 1.12 -0.73 22.48
N GLY A 62 1.10 0.29 23.34
CA GLY A 62 0.15 1.40 23.24
C GLY A 62 -1.29 1.05 23.65
N GLY A 63 -1.51 -0.06 24.36
CA GLY A 63 -2.80 -0.56 24.77
C GLY A 63 -3.28 -1.79 23.97
N ARG A 64 -4.38 -2.41 24.45
CA ARG A 64 -4.97 -3.57 23.78
C ARG A 64 -5.64 -3.14 22.47
N ARG A 65 -5.18 -3.70 21.36
CA ARG A 65 -5.76 -3.48 20.03
C ARG A 65 -5.62 -4.75 19.17
N SER A 66 -6.50 -4.88 18.20
CA SER A 66 -6.44 -5.91 17.18
C SER A 66 -5.45 -5.51 16.07
N HIS A 67 -4.77 -6.47 15.49
CA HIS A 67 -3.89 -6.27 14.34
C HIS A 67 -4.71 -6.10 13.06
N GLU A 68 -4.66 -4.92 12.47
CA GLU A 68 -5.42 -4.55 11.27
C GLU A 68 -4.56 -4.64 10.01
N GLY A 69 -3.87 -5.77 9.81
CA GLY A 69 -2.99 -5.99 8.67
C GLY A 69 -2.36 -7.36 8.66
N THR A 70 -1.37 -7.52 7.80
CA THR A 70 -0.49 -8.69 7.72
C THR A 70 0.95 -8.23 7.80
N ASP A 71 1.73 -8.84 8.69
CA ASP A 71 3.15 -8.59 8.82
C ASP A 71 3.92 -9.51 7.86
N ILE A 72 4.67 -8.91 6.94
CA ILE A 72 5.50 -9.60 5.95
C ILE A 72 6.97 -9.40 6.35
N TYR A 73 7.57 -10.42 6.93
CA TYR A 73 8.98 -10.40 7.36
C TYR A 73 9.89 -10.49 6.15
N ALA A 74 10.84 -9.57 6.06
CA ALA A 74 11.87 -9.53 5.04
C ALA A 74 13.13 -8.83 5.58
N ASN A 75 14.25 -8.99 4.89
CA ASN A 75 15.48 -8.34 5.31
C ASN A 75 15.33 -6.81 5.26
N TYR A 76 16.02 -6.15 6.18
CA TYR A 76 16.14 -4.70 6.21
C TYR A 76 16.60 -4.17 4.83
N GLY A 77 15.95 -3.10 4.33
CA GLY A 77 16.24 -2.53 3.02
C GLY A 77 15.66 -3.29 1.83
N THR A 78 14.86 -4.37 2.05
CA THR A 78 14.14 -5.03 0.96
C THR A 78 13.15 -4.05 0.31
N PRO A 79 13.11 -3.92 -1.05
CA PRO A 79 12.18 -3.03 -1.72
C PRO A 79 10.72 -3.35 -1.43
N VAL A 80 9.96 -2.32 -1.06
CA VAL A 80 8.50 -2.36 -0.90
C VAL A 80 7.86 -1.79 -2.16
N LEU A 81 6.92 -2.53 -2.72
CA LEU A 81 6.24 -2.21 -3.96
C LEU A 81 4.83 -1.69 -3.68
N SER A 82 4.37 -0.73 -4.48
CA SER A 82 2.94 -0.39 -4.51
C SER A 82 2.14 -1.60 -4.97
N ALA A 83 1.22 -2.07 -4.14
CA ALA A 83 0.35 -3.20 -4.44
C ALA A 83 -0.70 -2.87 -5.52
N SER A 84 -0.95 -1.60 -5.78
CA SER A 84 -1.96 -1.10 -6.72
C SER A 84 -1.49 0.13 -7.48
N TYR A 85 -2.19 0.47 -8.55
CA TYR A 85 -2.20 1.83 -9.05
C TYR A 85 -2.89 2.74 -8.03
N GLY A 86 -2.40 3.97 -7.86
CA GLY A 86 -3.03 4.88 -6.92
C GLY A 86 -2.31 6.21 -6.77
N ILE A 87 -2.76 6.98 -5.79
CA ILE A 87 -2.17 8.26 -5.40
C ILE A 87 -1.68 8.15 -3.97
N VAL A 88 -0.46 8.59 -3.71
CA VAL A 88 0.07 8.71 -2.34
C VAL A 88 -0.77 9.75 -1.61
N GLU A 89 -1.58 9.31 -0.66
CA GLU A 89 -2.48 10.15 0.12
C GLU A 89 -1.81 10.67 1.38
N VAL A 90 -1.02 9.81 2.02
CA VAL A 90 -0.31 10.15 3.26
C VAL A 90 1.09 9.55 3.21
N MET A 91 2.08 10.33 3.69
CA MET A 91 3.46 9.91 3.77
C MET A 91 4.14 10.57 4.97
N GLY A 92 4.89 9.82 5.77
CA GLY A 92 5.57 10.39 6.93
C GLY A 92 5.53 9.47 8.14
N TRP A 93 5.82 10.04 9.30
CA TRP A 93 5.88 9.33 10.57
C TRP A 93 4.51 9.25 11.27
N ASN A 94 4.24 8.11 11.89
CA ASN A 94 3.32 8.05 13.02
C ASN A 94 3.87 7.14 14.12
N GLU A 95 3.37 7.32 15.33
CA GLU A 95 3.93 6.68 16.53
C GLU A 95 3.88 5.14 16.48
N PHE A 96 2.82 4.57 15.91
CA PHE A 96 2.68 3.11 15.81
C PHE A 96 3.40 2.53 14.58
N GLY A 97 3.17 3.08 13.41
CA GLY A 97 3.66 2.56 12.13
C GLY A 97 5.06 3.02 11.74
N GLY A 98 5.66 3.98 12.47
CA GLY A 98 6.93 4.56 12.07
C GLY A 98 6.84 5.33 10.76
N TRP A 99 7.84 5.20 9.90
CA TRP A 99 7.77 5.71 8.53
C TRP A 99 6.74 4.88 7.74
N ARG A 100 5.73 5.56 7.22
CA ARG A 100 4.61 4.93 6.55
C ARG A 100 4.17 5.67 5.30
N ILE A 101 3.57 4.92 4.38
CA ILE A 101 2.92 5.42 3.17
C ILE A 101 1.50 4.88 3.13
N GLY A 102 0.56 5.73 2.74
CA GLY A 102 -0.81 5.35 2.40
C GLY A 102 -1.11 5.68 0.95
N ILE A 103 -1.62 4.74 0.19
CA ILE A 103 -1.96 4.88 -1.22
C ILE A 103 -3.45 4.62 -1.40
N ARG A 104 -4.16 5.57 -2.02
CA ARG A 104 -5.57 5.42 -2.39
C ARG A 104 -5.67 4.94 -3.84
N ASP A 105 -6.32 3.78 -4.04
CA ASP A 105 -6.54 3.20 -5.36
C ASP A 105 -7.81 3.75 -6.05
N ASN A 106 -8.06 3.31 -7.28
CA ASN A 106 -9.24 3.67 -8.07
C ASN A 106 -10.56 3.07 -7.55
N HIS A 107 -10.51 2.11 -6.63
CA HIS A 107 -11.66 1.56 -5.92
C HIS A 107 -11.88 2.19 -4.55
N ASN A 108 -11.14 3.28 -4.26
CA ASN A 108 -11.16 3.99 -2.99
C ASN A 108 -10.68 3.14 -1.80
N SER A 109 -9.94 2.05 -2.08
CA SER A 109 -9.24 1.31 -1.03
C SER A 109 -7.97 2.06 -0.64
N TYR A 110 -7.68 2.10 0.65
CA TYR A 110 -6.45 2.67 1.19
C TYR A 110 -5.49 1.54 1.53
N HIS A 111 -4.35 1.52 0.84
CA HIS A 111 -3.28 0.56 1.04
C HIS A 111 -2.23 1.18 1.96
N TYR A 112 -2.04 0.59 3.12
CA TYR A 112 -1.16 1.09 4.17
C TYR A 112 0.11 0.27 4.26
N TYR A 113 1.25 0.95 4.21
CA TYR A 113 2.59 0.38 4.27
C TYR A 113 3.33 1.01 5.43
N ALA A 114 3.71 0.24 6.44
CA ALA A 114 4.33 0.77 7.65
C ALA A 114 5.62 0.03 8.04
N HIS A 115 6.30 0.58 9.05
CA HIS A 115 7.59 0.14 9.55
C HIS A 115 8.74 0.28 8.53
N LEU A 116 8.59 1.21 7.56
CA LEU A 116 9.59 1.42 6.52
C LEU A 116 10.90 1.95 7.11
N GLU A 117 12.01 1.60 6.48
CA GLU A 117 13.32 2.21 6.72
C GLU A 117 13.39 3.62 6.14
N SER A 118 12.95 3.72 4.88
CA SER A 118 13.00 4.93 4.09
C SER A 118 12.00 4.87 2.96
N PHE A 119 11.76 6.02 2.36
CA PHE A 119 10.94 6.19 1.17
C PHE A 119 11.78 6.13 -0.10
N GLU A 120 11.15 5.75 -1.22
CA GLU A 120 11.78 5.88 -2.53
C GLU A 120 11.99 7.36 -2.87
N LYS A 121 13.14 7.64 -3.49
CA LYS A 121 13.53 9.03 -3.80
C LYS A 121 12.53 9.70 -4.75
N GLY A 122 12.18 10.94 -4.42
CA GLY A 122 11.26 11.75 -5.23
C GLY A 122 9.78 11.47 -4.99
N LEU A 123 9.44 10.47 -4.18
CA LEU A 123 8.06 10.21 -3.77
C LEU A 123 7.60 11.26 -2.76
N ARG A 124 6.34 11.72 -2.91
CA ARG A 124 5.70 12.68 -2.00
C ARG A 124 4.19 12.48 -2.02
N GLU A 125 3.50 13.06 -1.06
CA GLU A 125 2.03 13.13 -1.10
C GLU A 125 1.56 13.76 -2.40
N GLY A 126 0.51 13.19 -2.99
CA GLY A 126 0.03 13.52 -4.33
C GLY A 126 0.75 12.83 -5.49
N SER A 127 1.86 12.12 -5.25
CA SER A 127 2.52 11.31 -6.28
C SER A 127 1.59 10.23 -6.80
N ILE A 128 1.59 10.05 -8.12
CA ILE A 128 0.89 8.97 -8.80
C ILE A 128 1.84 7.79 -8.91
N VAL A 129 1.40 6.61 -8.51
CA VAL A 129 2.20 5.39 -8.54
C VAL A 129 1.51 4.29 -9.34
N LYS A 130 2.30 3.44 -9.97
CA LYS A 130 1.83 2.24 -10.66
C LYS A 130 2.01 1.00 -9.81
N THR A 131 1.21 -0.02 -10.06
CA THR A 131 1.40 -1.35 -9.49
C THR A 131 2.83 -1.85 -9.74
N GLY A 132 3.48 -2.35 -8.68
CA GLY A 132 4.86 -2.85 -8.74
C GLY A 132 5.96 -1.77 -8.70
N GLN A 133 5.60 -0.49 -8.59
CA GLN A 133 6.60 0.58 -8.40
C GLN A 133 7.19 0.50 -7.00
N VAL A 134 8.52 0.64 -6.87
CA VAL A 134 9.16 0.78 -5.56
C VAL A 134 8.69 2.07 -4.91
N ILE A 135 8.24 1.98 -3.67
CA ILE A 135 7.73 3.11 -2.88
C ILE A 135 8.53 3.36 -1.60
N GLY A 136 9.34 2.39 -1.19
CA GLY A 136 10.17 2.47 0.01
C GLY A 136 10.86 1.15 0.27
N TYR A 137 11.39 1.01 1.47
CA TYR A 137 12.23 -0.12 1.85
C TYR A 137 11.83 -0.65 3.23
N VAL A 138 11.88 -1.97 3.42
CA VAL A 138 11.56 -2.63 4.68
C VAL A 138 12.48 -2.16 5.79
N GLY A 139 11.92 -1.81 6.92
CA GLY A 139 12.62 -1.42 8.13
C GLY A 139 12.04 -2.05 9.40
N SER A 140 12.27 -1.39 10.51
CA SER A 140 11.73 -1.75 11.83
C SER A 140 11.36 -0.51 12.64
N THR A 141 10.93 0.55 11.96
CA THR A 141 10.60 1.85 12.55
C THR A 141 9.22 1.85 13.19
N GLY A 142 9.03 2.68 14.23
CA GLY A 142 7.76 2.83 14.93
C GLY A 142 7.83 2.49 16.42
N TYR A 143 6.66 2.46 17.04
CA TYR A 143 6.45 2.23 18.45
C TYR A 143 7.19 3.26 19.33
N GLY A 144 7.07 4.55 18.95
CA GLY A 144 7.63 5.66 19.69
C GLY A 144 7.74 6.95 18.89
N LYS A 145 8.46 7.93 19.47
CA LYS A 145 8.74 9.21 18.80
C LYS A 145 9.48 9.02 17.48
N GLU A 146 9.41 10.00 16.62
CA GLU A 146 10.07 9.98 15.31
C GLU A 146 11.53 9.51 15.39
N GLY A 147 11.92 8.60 14.49
CA GLY A 147 13.22 7.96 14.45
C GLY A 147 13.37 6.71 15.31
N THR A 148 12.34 6.33 16.12
CA THR A 148 12.40 5.06 16.87
C THR A 148 12.44 3.87 15.92
N SER A 149 13.40 2.97 16.13
CA SER A 149 13.60 1.76 15.32
C SER A 149 14.16 0.61 16.17
N GLY A 150 14.11 -0.63 15.65
CA GLY A 150 14.76 -1.80 16.25
C GLY A 150 14.01 -2.44 17.42
N LYS A 151 12.77 -2.07 17.70
CA LYS A 151 11.96 -2.69 18.77
C LYS A 151 11.39 -4.06 18.39
N PHE A 152 11.45 -4.41 17.13
CA PHE A 152 10.95 -5.68 16.57
C PHE A 152 11.76 -6.04 15.31
N PRO A 153 11.72 -7.33 14.87
CA PRO A 153 12.40 -7.74 13.64
C PRO A 153 11.88 -6.98 12.41
N PRO A 154 12.74 -6.74 11.39
CA PRO A 154 12.34 -6.05 10.17
C PRO A 154 11.18 -6.74 9.47
N HIS A 155 10.16 -5.98 9.14
CA HIS A 155 8.99 -6.45 8.38
C HIS A 155 8.23 -5.27 7.77
N LEU A 156 7.48 -5.54 6.72
CA LEU A 156 6.44 -4.66 6.23
C LEU A 156 5.14 -5.00 6.95
N HIS A 157 4.55 -4.06 7.68
CA HIS A 157 3.14 -4.14 8.04
C HIS A 157 2.31 -3.62 6.88
N TYR A 158 1.48 -4.50 6.31
CA TYR A 158 0.61 -4.16 5.19
C TYR A 158 -0.86 -4.25 5.59
N GLY A 159 -1.60 -3.16 5.39
CA GLY A 159 -3.03 -3.06 5.68
C GLY A 159 -3.84 -2.63 4.47
N ILE A 160 -5.11 -3.04 4.42
CA ILE A 160 -6.10 -2.55 3.47
C ILE A 160 -7.27 -1.98 4.26
N TYR A 161 -7.66 -0.76 3.94
CA TYR A 161 -8.84 -0.12 4.53
C TYR A 161 -9.83 0.17 3.41
N LYS A 162 -11.09 -0.17 3.66
CA LYS A 162 -12.22 0.09 2.77
C LYS A 162 -13.03 1.25 3.31
N PHE A 163 -13.60 2.05 2.41
CA PHE A 163 -14.39 3.21 2.77
C PHE A 163 -15.72 3.21 2.01
N ASN A 164 -16.84 3.41 2.70
CA ASN A 164 -18.20 3.40 2.11
C ASN A 164 -18.83 4.79 1.97
N GLY A 165 -18.04 5.85 2.15
CA GLY A 165 -18.54 7.23 2.14
C GLY A 165 -18.95 7.77 3.52
N ARG A 166 -18.97 6.93 4.55
CA ARG A 166 -19.28 7.32 5.94
C ARG A 166 -18.25 6.81 6.95
N THR A 167 -17.85 5.55 6.79
CA THR A 167 -16.94 4.87 7.71
C THR A 167 -15.82 4.22 6.91
N GLU A 168 -14.64 4.23 7.49
CA GLU A 168 -13.49 3.44 7.02
C GLU A 168 -13.32 2.25 7.98
N TRP A 169 -13.03 1.07 7.43
CA TRP A 169 -12.76 -0.14 8.22
C TRP A 169 -11.62 -0.95 7.64
N ALA A 170 -10.88 -1.57 8.52
CA ALA A 170 -9.82 -2.48 8.13
C ALA A 170 -10.39 -3.74 7.47
N PHE A 171 -9.74 -4.19 6.41
CA PHE A 171 -10.07 -5.41 5.66
C PHE A 171 -8.90 -6.37 5.69
N ASN A 172 -9.15 -7.66 5.98
CA ASN A 172 -8.08 -8.65 6.06
C ASN A 172 -7.33 -8.78 4.72
N PRO A 173 -6.05 -8.37 4.63
CA PRO A 173 -5.30 -8.42 3.38
C PRO A 173 -4.77 -9.82 3.04
N TYR A 174 -4.73 -10.75 3.99
CA TYR A 174 -4.06 -12.03 3.84
C TYR A 174 -4.53 -12.86 2.63
N PRO A 175 -5.84 -13.01 2.35
CA PRO A 175 -6.30 -13.74 1.17
C PRO A 175 -5.85 -13.11 -0.16
N ALA A 176 -5.88 -11.77 -0.23
CA ALA A 176 -5.40 -11.04 -1.42
C ALA A 176 -3.88 -11.20 -1.60
N LEU A 177 -3.12 -11.13 -0.52
CA LEU A 177 -1.66 -11.33 -0.55
C LEU A 177 -1.28 -12.72 -1.08
N LEU A 178 -1.99 -13.78 -0.69
CA LEU A 178 -1.77 -15.13 -1.21
C LEU A 178 -1.99 -15.20 -2.74
N GLN A 179 -3.05 -14.58 -3.22
CA GLN A 179 -3.36 -14.53 -4.65
C GLN A 179 -2.30 -13.72 -5.40
N TRP A 180 -1.97 -12.52 -4.93
CA TRP A 180 -1.01 -11.64 -5.60
C TRP A 180 0.41 -12.20 -5.61
N GLU A 181 0.83 -12.90 -4.56
CA GLU A 181 2.10 -13.61 -4.53
C GLU A 181 2.16 -14.69 -5.62
N LYS A 182 1.10 -15.53 -5.73
CA LYS A 182 0.99 -16.57 -6.75
C LYS A 182 1.06 -15.99 -8.16
N GLU A 183 0.31 -14.92 -8.43
CA GLU A 183 0.30 -14.24 -9.73
C GLU A 183 1.66 -13.63 -10.06
N ALA A 184 2.31 -12.98 -9.10
CA ALA A 184 3.64 -12.39 -9.29
C ALA A 184 4.71 -13.45 -9.59
N LYS A 185 4.64 -14.61 -8.91
CA LYS A 185 5.53 -15.75 -9.17
C LYS A 185 5.30 -16.35 -10.57
N ASN A 186 4.05 -16.51 -11.00
CA ASN A 186 3.72 -17.02 -12.33
C ASN A 186 4.23 -16.08 -13.43
N LYS A 187 3.99 -14.78 -13.33
CA LYS A 187 4.50 -13.76 -14.28
C LYS A 187 6.03 -13.80 -14.38
N LYS A 188 6.74 -14.02 -13.27
CA LYS A 188 8.18 -14.17 -13.28
C LYS A 188 8.63 -15.41 -14.07
N VAL A 189 7.98 -16.55 -13.85
CA VAL A 189 8.28 -17.79 -14.59
C VAL A 189 8.04 -17.61 -16.09
N GLU A 190 6.91 -17.01 -16.48
CA GLU A 190 6.57 -16.72 -17.88
C GLU A 190 7.62 -15.81 -18.55
N SER A 191 8.06 -14.75 -17.83
CA SER A 191 9.13 -13.86 -18.33
C SER A 191 10.43 -14.63 -18.56
N MET A 192 10.83 -15.49 -17.64
CA MET A 192 12.07 -16.31 -17.79
C MET A 192 11.97 -17.31 -18.94
N LEU A 193 10.80 -17.89 -19.19
CA LEU A 193 10.59 -18.81 -20.32
C LEU A 193 10.57 -18.07 -21.67
N GLY A 194 10.02 -16.86 -21.71
CA GLY A 194 10.02 -16.02 -22.92
C GLY A 194 11.38 -15.47 -23.32
N GLU A 195 12.35 -15.42 -22.40
CA GLU A 195 13.74 -15.00 -22.68
C GLU A 195 14.60 -16.16 -23.25
N ILE A 196 14.11 -17.40 -23.17
CA ILE A 196 14.82 -18.61 -23.64
C ILE A 196 14.33 -19.03 -25.03
N SER A 197 13.22 -18.49 -25.50
CA SER A 197 12.63 -18.76 -26.82
C SER A 197 13.03 -17.70 -27.85
#